data_637eec617084850dd0796aaef23e1bf4
#
_entry.id   637eec617084850dd0796aaef23e1bf4
#
_cell.length_a   1.000
_cell.length_b   1.000
_cell.length_c   1.000
_cell.angle_alpha   90.00
_cell.angle_beta   90.00
_cell.angle_gamma   90.00
#
_symmetry.space_group_name_H-M   'P 1'
#
loop_
_entity.id
_entity.type
_entity.pdbx_description
1 polymer ?
#
loop_
_entity_poly.entity_id
_entity_poly.type
_entity_poly.pdbx_seq_one_letter_code
_entity_poly.pdbx_strand_id
1 'polypeptide(L)'
;LYSLFSKGQNDYNTDREAAFVSENYKKAENISVDYAIMETSVNVYVILATFDWNDLGTWGRLYDKISENSTKNAVVNARLLAENSSGNMIKTDTNKIVVLDSLDDFIVIEEKEILLIFPKTKEQDIKELRECVKLKFGDQHI
;
A
#
# COMPACT_ATOMS: atom_id res chain seq x y z
N LEU A 1 -17.37 -10.61 14.94
CA LEU A 1 -17.06 -11.46 13.78
C LEU A 1 -17.61 -12.87 13.97
N TYR A 2 -17.22 -13.61 15.04
CA TYR A 2 -17.66 -14.99 15.29
C TYR A 2 -19.18 -15.15 15.28
N SER A 3 -19.92 -14.33 16.05
CA SER A 3 -21.39 -14.41 16.13
C SER A 3 -22.10 -14.13 14.79
N LEU A 4 -21.44 -13.42 13.89
CA LEU A 4 -21.94 -13.13 12.55
C LEU A 4 -21.79 -14.34 11.64
N PHE A 5 -20.59 -14.94 11.64
CA PHE A 5 -20.23 -16.01 10.72
C PHE A 5 -20.66 -17.41 11.19
N SER A 6 -20.83 -17.64 12.49
CA SER A 6 -21.36 -18.92 13.00
C SER A 6 -22.78 -19.24 12.52
N LYS A 7 -23.52 -18.24 12.05
CA LYS A 7 -24.86 -18.42 11.47
C LYS A 7 -24.86 -19.15 10.13
N GLY A 8 -23.72 -19.12 9.42
CA GLY A 8 -23.58 -19.73 8.10
C GLY A 8 -23.02 -21.15 8.10
N GLN A 9 -23.05 -21.88 9.22
CA GLN A 9 -22.48 -23.23 9.30
C GLN A 9 -23.00 -24.20 8.23
N ASN A 10 -24.24 -24.02 7.77
CA ASN A 10 -24.86 -24.85 6.74
C ASN A 10 -24.57 -24.37 5.31
N ASP A 11 -23.90 -23.22 5.16
CA ASP A 11 -23.58 -22.62 3.86
C ASP A 11 -22.12 -22.85 3.49
N TYR A 12 -21.23 -23.07 4.46
CA TYR A 12 -19.81 -23.35 4.23
C TYR A 12 -19.61 -24.66 3.45
N ASN A 13 -18.64 -24.63 2.55
CA ASN A 13 -18.33 -25.71 1.60
C ASN A 13 -19.50 -26.07 0.66
N THR A 14 -20.41 -25.12 0.40
CA THR A 14 -21.50 -25.22 -0.57
C THR A 14 -21.45 -24.05 -1.55
N ASP A 15 -22.26 -24.11 -2.62
CA ASP A 15 -22.41 -23.02 -3.60
C ASP A 15 -22.93 -21.71 -2.98
N ARG A 16 -23.46 -21.76 -1.75
CA ARG A 16 -23.99 -20.60 -1.02
C ARG A 16 -22.95 -19.86 -0.20
N GLU A 17 -21.79 -20.44 0.02
CA GLU A 17 -20.73 -19.86 0.87
C GLU A 17 -20.33 -18.45 0.39
N ALA A 18 -20.03 -18.29 -0.89
CA ALA A 18 -19.58 -17.02 -1.44
C ALA A 18 -20.61 -15.89 -1.24
N ALA A 19 -21.90 -16.20 -1.43
CA ALA A 19 -22.98 -15.24 -1.23
C ALA A 19 -23.14 -14.89 0.25
N PHE A 20 -23.13 -15.89 1.13
CA PHE A 20 -23.20 -15.70 2.58
C PHE A 20 -22.05 -14.85 3.11
N VAL A 21 -20.80 -15.15 2.70
CA VAL A 21 -19.62 -14.39 3.11
C VAL A 21 -19.70 -12.96 2.61
N SER A 22 -19.99 -12.74 1.32
CA SER A 22 -20.08 -11.40 0.72
C SER A 22 -21.12 -10.51 1.41
N GLU A 23 -22.27 -11.07 1.77
CA GLU A 23 -23.32 -10.32 2.46
C GLU A 23 -22.93 -9.97 3.90
N ASN A 24 -22.36 -10.92 4.63
CA ASN A 24 -22.11 -10.77 6.06
C ASN A 24 -20.79 -10.08 6.37
N TYR A 25 -19.78 -10.17 5.49
CA TYR A 25 -18.51 -9.48 5.68
C TYR A 25 -18.66 -7.93 5.70
N LYS A 26 -19.62 -7.42 4.94
CA LYS A 26 -19.96 -5.98 4.95
C LYS A 26 -20.52 -5.48 6.29
N LYS A 27 -21.03 -6.40 7.12
CA LYS A 27 -21.58 -6.10 8.44
C LYS A 27 -20.54 -6.26 9.56
N ALA A 28 -19.34 -6.75 9.21
CA ALA A 28 -18.25 -6.91 10.16
C ALA A 28 -17.68 -5.56 10.56
N GLU A 29 -17.29 -5.45 11.82
CA GLU A 29 -16.58 -4.27 12.31
C GLU A 29 -15.24 -4.10 11.58
N ASN A 30 -14.95 -2.90 11.13
CA ASN A 30 -13.66 -2.57 10.51
C ASN A 30 -12.61 -2.32 11.59
N ILE A 31 -12.02 -3.40 12.08
CA ILE A 31 -11.01 -3.40 13.14
C ILE A 31 -9.88 -4.36 12.75
N SER A 32 -8.62 -3.96 13.00
CA SER A 32 -7.49 -4.86 12.76
C SER A 32 -7.48 -6.05 13.72
N VAL A 33 -6.86 -7.15 13.33
CA VAL A 33 -6.69 -8.34 14.18
C VAL A 33 -5.86 -8.01 15.44
N ASP A 34 -4.95 -7.03 15.35
CA ASP A 34 -4.14 -6.59 16.47
C ASP A 34 -5.03 -6.03 17.59
N TYR A 35 -5.88 -5.07 17.27
CA TYR A 35 -6.82 -4.49 18.23
C TYR A 35 -7.93 -5.44 18.66
N ALA A 36 -8.47 -6.21 17.70
CA ALA A 36 -9.62 -7.09 18.00
C ALA A 36 -9.24 -8.33 18.83
N ILE A 37 -8.02 -8.85 18.66
CA ILE A 37 -7.62 -10.13 19.24
C ILE A 37 -6.32 -9.98 20.04
N MET A 38 -5.25 -9.46 19.45
CA MET A 38 -3.90 -9.51 20.04
C MET A 38 -3.82 -8.71 21.36
N GLU A 39 -4.36 -7.49 21.37
CA GLU A 39 -4.33 -6.64 22.58
C GLU A 39 -5.24 -7.13 23.71
N THR A 40 -6.29 -7.88 23.38
CA THR A 40 -7.26 -8.36 24.37
C THR A 40 -6.96 -9.77 24.87
N SER A 41 -6.12 -10.51 24.18
CA SER A 41 -5.79 -11.90 24.51
C SER A 41 -4.73 -11.99 25.60
N VAL A 42 -4.93 -12.86 26.57
CA VAL A 42 -3.98 -13.11 27.67
C VAL A 42 -2.95 -14.22 27.37
N ASN A 43 -3.12 -14.91 26.25
CA ASN A 43 -2.32 -16.07 25.84
C ASN A 43 -1.56 -15.83 24.52
N VAL A 44 -1.16 -14.59 24.26
CA VAL A 44 -0.31 -14.21 23.12
C VAL A 44 1.15 -14.44 23.49
N TYR A 45 1.90 -15.10 22.60
CA TYR A 45 3.32 -15.32 22.72
C TYR A 45 4.06 -14.65 21.57
N VAL A 46 5.22 -14.10 21.85
CA VAL A 46 6.08 -13.45 20.86
C VAL A 46 7.33 -14.29 20.65
N ILE A 47 7.65 -14.56 19.40
CA ILE A 47 8.90 -15.19 18.98
C ILE A 47 9.74 -14.12 18.30
N LEU A 48 10.97 -13.94 18.77
CA LEU A 48 11.92 -13.02 18.15
C LEU A 48 12.31 -13.56 16.77
N ALA A 49 12.10 -12.73 15.74
CA ALA A 49 12.51 -13.07 14.38
C ALA A 49 14.04 -13.01 14.27
N THR A 50 14.62 -14.02 13.61
CA THR A 50 16.05 -14.09 13.27
C THR A 50 16.30 -13.84 11.78
N PHE A 51 15.30 -13.36 11.07
CA PHE A 51 15.33 -13.03 9.65
C PHE A 51 14.93 -11.57 9.45
N ASP A 52 15.41 -10.96 8.38
CA ASP A 52 14.97 -9.63 7.97
C ASP A 52 13.53 -9.67 7.49
N TRP A 53 12.71 -8.79 8.05
CA TRP A 53 11.35 -8.56 7.59
C TRP A 53 11.11 -7.07 7.35
N ASN A 54 10.50 -6.75 6.24
CA ASN A 54 10.13 -5.38 5.89
C ASN A 54 8.71 -5.37 5.34
N ASP A 55 7.86 -4.56 5.95
CA ASP A 55 6.55 -4.24 5.40
C ASP A 55 6.73 -3.19 4.29
N LEU A 56 6.64 -3.63 3.03
CA LEU A 56 6.73 -2.76 1.87
C LEU A 56 5.42 -2.01 1.57
N GLY A 57 4.60 -1.78 2.59
CA GLY A 57 3.30 -1.13 2.47
C GLY A 57 3.34 0.37 2.09
N THR A 58 4.50 0.99 2.03
CA THR A 58 4.67 2.39 1.63
C THR A 58 5.80 2.58 0.62
N TRP A 59 5.75 3.66 -0.15
CA TRP A 59 6.78 4.00 -1.13
C TRP A 59 8.12 4.32 -0.48
N GLY A 60 8.11 4.96 0.69
CA GLY A 60 9.32 5.23 1.47
C GLY A 60 10.01 3.95 1.91
N ARG A 61 9.27 2.95 2.39
CA ARG A 61 9.85 1.64 2.76
C ARG A 61 10.36 0.87 1.55
N LEU A 62 9.67 0.95 0.42
CA LEU A 62 10.17 0.38 -0.83
C LEU A 62 11.46 1.08 -1.27
N TYR A 63 11.51 2.41 -1.19
CA TYR A 63 12.71 3.19 -1.44
C TYR A 63 13.88 2.71 -0.58
N ASP A 64 13.71 2.60 0.74
CA ASP A 64 14.75 2.17 1.67
C ASP A 64 15.26 0.75 1.36
N LYS A 65 14.40 -0.12 0.81
CA LYS A 65 14.76 -1.49 0.47
C LYS A 65 15.55 -1.61 -0.83
N ILE A 66 15.28 -0.78 -1.83
CA ILE A 66 15.88 -0.87 -3.17
C ILE A 66 16.93 0.18 -3.46
N SER A 67 16.97 1.29 -2.71
CA SER A 67 18.04 2.28 -2.82
C SER A 67 19.34 1.73 -2.22
N GLU A 68 20.45 1.95 -2.91
CA GLU A 68 21.76 1.55 -2.38
C GLU A 68 22.20 2.42 -1.18
N ASN A 69 21.69 3.65 -1.13
CA ASN A 69 21.88 4.59 -0.01
C ASN A 69 20.87 5.74 -0.10
N SER A 70 20.75 6.50 0.98
CA SER A 70 19.76 7.60 1.11
C SER A 70 19.94 8.77 0.14
N THR A 71 21.06 8.84 -0.56
CA THR A 71 21.36 9.92 -1.53
C THR A 71 21.12 9.50 -2.98
N LYS A 72 20.86 8.22 -3.24
CA LYS A 72 20.59 7.73 -4.59
C LYS A 72 19.06 7.69 -4.86
N ASN A 73 18.70 7.81 -6.12
CA ASN A 73 17.34 7.61 -6.56
C ASN A 73 17.06 6.11 -6.67
N ALA A 74 15.90 5.68 -6.17
CA ALA A 74 15.40 4.32 -6.33
C ALA A 74 14.51 4.26 -7.57
N VAL A 75 14.79 3.34 -8.49
CA VAL A 75 14.15 3.29 -9.81
C VAL A 75 13.54 1.90 -10.04
N VAL A 76 12.28 1.86 -10.38
CA VAL A 76 11.53 0.65 -10.73
C VAL A 76 10.88 0.85 -12.10
N ASN A 77 11.20 -0.03 -13.02
CA ASN A 77 10.63 -0.05 -14.36
C ASN A 77 10.68 1.31 -15.09
N ALA A 78 11.81 2.05 -14.92
CA ALA A 78 12.07 3.33 -15.58
C ALA A 78 13.53 3.45 -15.98
N ARG A 79 13.82 4.33 -16.94
CA ARG A 79 15.16 4.76 -17.31
C ARG A 79 15.34 6.20 -16.86
N LEU A 80 16.21 6.44 -15.90
CA LEU A 80 16.36 7.74 -15.24
C LEU A 80 17.55 8.53 -15.80
N LEU A 81 17.30 9.79 -16.15
CA LEU A 81 18.30 10.85 -16.23
C LEU A 81 18.00 11.86 -15.12
N ALA A 82 18.91 12.00 -14.17
CA ALA A 82 18.70 12.89 -13.03
C ALA A 82 19.91 13.84 -12.91
N GLU A 83 19.62 15.12 -12.92
CA GLU A 83 20.58 16.20 -12.66
C GLU A 83 20.17 16.87 -11.35
N ASN A 84 21.13 17.09 -10.45
CA ASN A 84 20.89 17.73 -9.15
C ASN A 84 19.68 17.18 -8.39
N SER A 85 19.43 15.87 -8.50
CA SER A 85 18.22 15.21 -7.98
C SER A 85 18.58 13.93 -7.23
N SER A 86 18.12 13.80 -5.99
CA SER A 86 18.48 12.70 -5.11
C SER A 86 17.34 12.26 -4.21
N GLY A 87 17.45 11.06 -3.64
CA GLY A 87 16.47 10.56 -2.66
C GLY A 87 15.09 10.25 -3.22
N ASN A 88 14.89 10.25 -4.53
CA ASN A 88 13.59 10.05 -5.14
C ASN A 88 13.25 8.56 -5.31
N MET A 89 11.98 8.23 -5.14
CA MET A 89 11.39 6.96 -5.54
C MET A 89 10.69 7.11 -6.89
N ILE A 90 11.15 6.43 -7.91
CA ILE A 90 10.61 6.53 -9.28
C ILE A 90 10.09 5.16 -9.72
N LYS A 91 8.84 5.10 -10.17
CA LYS A 91 8.24 3.91 -10.79
C LYS A 91 7.42 4.33 -12.00
N THR A 92 7.55 3.59 -13.10
CA THR A 92 6.66 3.71 -14.26
C THR A 92 6.09 2.35 -14.66
N ASP A 93 4.97 2.37 -15.38
CA ASP A 93 4.35 1.12 -15.85
C ASP A 93 5.05 0.54 -17.08
N THR A 94 5.63 1.38 -17.92
CA THR A 94 6.06 1.01 -19.27
C THR A 94 7.54 1.29 -19.55
N ASN A 95 8.39 1.26 -18.53
CA ASN A 95 9.84 1.50 -18.66
C ASN A 95 10.15 2.82 -19.39
N LYS A 96 9.44 3.89 -19.05
CA LYS A 96 9.61 5.23 -19.62
C LYS A 96 10.97 5.83 -19.28
N ILE A 97 11.40 6.78 -20.11
CA ILE A 97 12.49 7.69 -19.73
C ILE A 97 11.90 8.76 -18.82
N VAL A 98 12.45 8.88 -17.63
CA VAL A 98 12.14 9.94 -16.67
C VAL A 98 13.33 10.86 -16.58
N VAL A 99 13.12 12.15 -16.76
CA VAL A 99 14.15 13.18 -16.64
C VAL A 99 13.79 14.07 -15.47
N LEU A 100 14.71 14.21 -14.52
CA LEU A 100 14.55 15.04 -13.34
C LEU A 100 15.69 16.06 -13.26
N ASP A 101 15.39 17.27 -12.87
CA ASP A 101 16.37 18.27 -12.47
C ASP A 101 15.89 19.00 -11.22
N SER A 102 16.76 19.12 -10.22
CA SER A 102 16.52 19.85 -8.97
C SER A 102 15.30 19.32 -8.19
N LEU A 103 15.10 17.98 -8.15
CA LEU A 103 14.03 17.32 -7.44
C LEU A 103 14.60 16.36 -6.39
N ASP A 104 14.38 16.63 -5.11
CA ASP A 104 14.89 15.83 -4.01
C ASP A 104 13.77 15.32 -3.10
N ASP A 105 13.89 14.05 -2.67
CA ASP A 105 12.97 13.40 -1.73
C ASP A 105 11.50 13.34 -2.20
N PHE A 106 11.28 13.05 -3.47
CA PHE A 106 9.96 12.88 -4.05
C PHE A 106 9.64 11.42 -4.39
N ILE A 107 8.35 11.15 -4.42
CA ILE A 107 7.71 9.97 -5.00
C ILE A 107 7.21 10.38 -6.38
N VAL A 108 7.69 9.70 -7.43
CA VAL A 108 7.31 9.91 -8.83
C VAL A 108 6.80 8.59 -9.36
N ILE A 109 5.49 8.40 -9.34
CA ILE A 109 4.85 7.14 -9.68
C ILE A 109 3.85 7.35 -10.82
N GLU A 110 4.05 6.59 -11.87
CA GLU A 110 3.05 6.41 -12.91
C GLU A 110 2.33 5.08 -12.71
N GLU A 111 1.01 5.15 -12.74
CA GLU A 111 0.15 3.96 -12.77
C GLU A 111 -1.06 4.26 -13.66
N LYS A 112 -1.23 3.49 -14.73
CA LYS A 112 -2.25 3.70 -15.75
C LYS A 112 -2.22 5.13 -16.30
N GLU A 113 -3.26 5.92 -16.02
CA GLU A 113 -3.42 7.31 -16.50
C GLU A 113 -2.97 8.34 -15.46
N ILE A 114 -2.55 7.91 -14.27
CA ILE A 114 -2.14 8.80 -13.18
C ILE A 114 -0.63 8.91 -13.13
N LEU A 115 -0.13 10.13 -13.11
CA LEU A 115 1.22 10.47 -12.72
C LEU A 115 1.18 11.22 -11.39
N LEU A 116 1.69 10.58 -10.34
CA LEU A 116 1.84 11.18 -9.01
C LEU A 116 3.26 11.73 -8.87
N ILE A 117 3.39 12.99 -8.50
CA ILE A 117 4.64 13.63 -8.06
C ILE A 117 4.37 14.22 -6.69
N PHE A 118 4.98 13.65 -5.65
CA PHE A 118 4.60 13.96 -4.28
C PHE A 118 5.78 13.88 -3.31
N PRO A 119 5.91 14.81 -2.34
CA PRO A 119 6.99 14.76 -1.36
C PRO A 119 6.96 13.45 -0.56
N LYS A 120 8.08 12.75 -0.46
CA LYS A 120 8.22 11.49 0.29
C LYS A 120 7.85 11.68 1.77
N THR A 121 8.14 12.84 2.34
CA THR A 121 7.81 13.18 3.73
C THR A 121 6.32 13.24 4.03
N LYS A 122 5.48 13.35 3.00
CA LYS A 122 4.02 13.41 3.10
C LYS A 122 3.31 12.16 2.59
N GLU A 123 4.00 11.04 2.43
CA GLU A 123 3.43 9.84 1.80
C GLU A 123 2.13 9.35 2.44
N GLN A 124 1.91 9.61 3.73
CA GLN A 124 0.67 9.24 4.43
C GLN A 124 -0.57 9.97 3.88
N ASP A 125 -0.39 11.17 3.34
CA ASP A 125 -1.46 12.00 2.78
C ASP A 125 -1.93 11.48 1.40
N ILE A 126 -1.19 10.54 0.79
CA ILE A 126 -1.56 9.95 -0.52
C ILE A 126 -2.94 9.28 -0.47
N LYS A 127 -3.32 8.72 0.68
CA LYS A 127 -4.65 8.12 0.86
C LYS A 127 -5.78 9.16 0.68
N GLU A 128 -5.60 10.33 1.26
CA GLU A 128 -6.58 11.43 1.13
C GLU A 128 -6.62 11.98 -0.29
N LEU A 129 -5.44 12.11 -0.94
CA LEU A 129 -5.38 12.53 -2.34
C LEU A 129 -6.09 11.57 -3.27
N ARG A 130 -6.01 10.26 -3.01
CA ARG A 130 -6.73 9.25 -3.77
C ARG A 130 -8.23 9.47 -3.72
N GLU A 131 -8.80 9.76 -2.54
CA GLU A 131 -10.22 10.11 -2.42
C GLU A 131 -10.56 11.43 -3.16
N CYS A 132 -9.67 12.43 -3.13
CA CYS A 132 -9.85 13.65 -3.89
C CYS A 132 -9.86 13.41 -5.41
N VAL A 133 -8.98 12.54 -5.91
CA VAL A 133 -8.95 12.13 -7.33
C VAL A 133 -10.26 11.45 -7.70
N LYS A 134 -10.71 10.52 -6.88
CA LYS A 134 -11.97 9.80 -7.04
C LYS A 134 -13.17 10.77 -7.16
N LEU A 135 -13.27 11.70 -6.22
CA LEU A 135 -14.36 12.70 -6.21
C LEU A 135 -14.33 13.62 -7.42
N LYS A 136 -13.15 13.98 -7.92
CA LYS A 136 -12.98 14.95 -9.00
C LYS A 136 -13.03 14.33 -10.40
N PHE A 137 -12.49 13.13 -10.57
CA PHE A 137 -12.29 12.51 -11.88
C PHE A 137 -13.03 11.18 -12.07
N GLY A 138 -13.64 10.64 -11.02
CA GLY A 138 -14.39 9.38 -11.02
C GLY A 138 -13.57 8.18 -10.56
N ASP A 139 -14.28 7.07 -10.25
CA ASP A 139 -13.70 5.83 -9.67
C ASP A 139 -12.82 5.04 -10.65
N GLN A 140 -12.93 5.30 -11.94
CA GLN A 140 -12.26 4.55 -13.00
C GLN A 140 -10.73 4.72 -13.01
N HIS A 141 -10.22 5.72 -12.31
CA HIS A 141 -8.80 6.05 -12.29
C HIS A 141 -8.08 5.56 -11.01
N ILE A 142 -8.76 4.79 -10.14
CA ILE A 142 -8.24 4.43 -8.81
C ILE A 142 -8.09 2.91 -8.67
#